data_253341727bcd726b4ffe282c4fee236b
#
_entry.id   253341727bcd726b4ffe282c4fee236b
#
_cell.length_a   1.000
_cell.length_b   1.000
_cell.length_c   1.000
_cell.angle_alpha   90.00
_cell.angle_beta   90.00
_cell.angle_gamma   90.00
#
_symmetry.space_group_name_H-M   'P 1'
#
loop_
_entity.id
_entity.type
_entity.pdbx_description
1 polymer ?
#
loop_
_entity_poly.entity_id
_entity_poly.type
_entity_poly.pdbx_seq_one_letter_code
_entity_poly.pdbx_strand_id
1 'polypeptide(L)'
;RPLPAAMVIGAHPLFMLAGAARLPLGMDERHVAGGLFGAALEVVRTPRHGIAVPAYAEYVLEGVIDPTEKVDEGPFGEFTGYSSNRSTNNLFSVQSILRRRDAMLVDVLGGNSAEHLNLGRVPRESEMVEKLKERLPSVTAVHYPSSGTHFHAYVALRQARPGEARQIMLG
;
A
#
# COMPACT_ATOMS: atom_id res chain seq x y z
N ARG A 1 -2.12 -10.64 -23.64
CA ARG A 1 -3.18 -11.49 -23.09
C ARG A 1 -3.78 -10.77 -21.89
N PRO A 2 -5.11 -10.67 -21.78
CA PRO A 2 -5.78 -10.10 -20.61
C PRO A 2 -5.37 -10.81 -19.32
N LEU A 3 -5.17 -10.06 -18.25
CA LEU A 3 -4.76 -10.54 -16.93
C LEU A 3 -5.99 -10.63 -16.02
N PRO A 4 -6.37 -11.81 -15.51
CA PRO A 4 -7.39 -11.91 -14.47
C PRO A 4 -6.98 -11.14 -13.23
N ALA A 5 -7.89 -10.34 -12.69
CA ALA A 5 -7.66 -9.50 -11.52
C ALA A 5 -8.89 -9.44 -10.62
N ALA A 6 -8.67 -9.15 -9.36
CA ALA A 6 -9.71 -8.88 -8.39
C ALA A 6 -9.36 -7.61 -7.60
N MET A 7 -10.28 -6.65 -7.57
CA MET A 7 -10.20 -5.46 -6.75
C MET A 7 -10.96 -5.70 -5.45
N VAL A 8 -10.28 -5.57 -4.33
CA VAL A 8 -10.84 -5.76 -2.99
C VAL A 8 -11.15 -4.41 -2.37
N ILE A 9 -12.39 -4.20 -1.95
CA ILE A 9 -12.85 -2.97 -1.29
C ILE A 9 -13.33 -3.33 0.11
N GLY A 10 -12.92 -2.53 1.11
CA GLY A 10 -13.31 -2.76 2.49
C GLY A 10 -12.66 -3.99 3.11
N ALA A 11 -11.36 -4.17 2.90
CA ALA A 11 -10.56 -5.14 3.64
C ALA A 11 -10.14 -4.57 4.99
N HIS A 12 -9.73 -5.45 5.91
CA HIS A 12 -9.20 -5.05 7.20
C HIS A 12 -7.96 -4.13 7.02
N PRO A 13 -7.78 -3.08 7.82
CA PRO A 13 -6.67 -2.14 7.68
C PRO A 13 -5.27 -2.78 7.64
N LEU A 14 -5.02 -3.86 8.37
CA LEU A 14 -3.74 -4.59 8.31
C LEU A 14 -3.49 -5.22 6.94
N PHE A 15 -4.54 -5.65 6.23
CA PHE A 15 -4.41 -6.12 4.85
C PHE A 15 -4.05 -4.97 3.91
N MET A 16 -4.64 -3.79 4.10
CA MET A 16 -4.30 -2.60 3.33
C MET A 16 -2.86 -2.15 3.57
N LEU A 17 -2.39 -2.19 4.83
CA LEU A 17 -0.99 -1.91 5.18
C LEU A 17 -0.02 -2.89 4.50
N ALA A 18 -0.35 -4.18 4.49
CA ALA A 18 0.46 -5.18 3.78
C ALA A 18 0.54 -4.89 2.28
N GLY A 19 -0.58 -4.52 1.64
CA GLY A 19 -0.63 -4.12 0.23
C GLY A 19 0.11 -2.82 -0.09
N ALA A 20 0.32 -1.93 0.90
CA ALA A 20 1.09 -0.71 0.76
C ALA A 20 2.59 -0.92 1.02
N ALA A 21 3.00 -2.06 1.56
CA ALA A 21 4.39 -2.38 1.84
C ALA A 21 5.17 -2.68 0.54
N ARG A 22 6.43 -2.26 0.49
CA ARG A 22 7.33 -2.63 -0.60
C ARG A 22 8.06 -3.92 -0.22
N LEU A 23 7.74 -4.99 -0.92
CA LEU A 23 8.26 -6.32 -0.63
C LEU A 23 9.30 -6.76 -1.66
N PRO A 24 10.27 -7.59 -1.27
CA PRO A 24 11.17 -8.25 -2.20
C PRO A 24 10.39 -9.10 -3.23
N LEU A 25 10.94 -9.23 -4.43
CA LEU A 25 10.36 -10.06 -5.47
C LEU A 25 10.16 -11.51 -4.98
N GLY A 26 8.94 -12.02 -5.16
CA GLY A 26 8.55 -13.37 -4.73
C GLY A 26 7.96 -13.46 -3.33
N MET A 27 7.93 -12.36 -2.58
CA MET A 27 7.18 -12.29 -1.33
C MET A 27 5.74 -11.87 -1.62
N ASP A 28 4.78 -12.58 -1.03
CA ASP A 28 3.36 -12.33 -1.21
C ASP A 28 2.84 -11.46 -0.06
N GLU A 29 2.17 -10.37 -0.37
CA GLU A 29 1.58 -9.43 0.59
C GLU A 29 0.59 -10.12 1.56
N ARG A 30 -0.04 -11.20 1.13
CA ARG A 30 -0.93 -12.01 1.97
C ARG A 30 -0.19 -12.68 3.13
N HIS A 31 1.07 -13.07 2.94
CA HIS A 31 1.92 -13.59 4.02
C HIS A 31 2.25 -12.48 5.03
N VAL A 32 2.54 -11.27 4.54
CA VAL A 32 2.77 -10.11 5.40
C VAL A 32 1.51 -9.77 6.20
N ALA A 33 0.36 -9.77 5.54
CA ALA A 33 -0.93 -9.58 6.22
C ALA A 33 -1.13 -10.62 7.33
N GLY A 34 -0.88 -11.91 7.04
CA GLY A 34 -0.94 -12.98 8.04
C GLY A 34 0.00 -12.75 9.22
N GLY A 35 1.22 -12.30 8.96
CA GLY A 35 2.18 -11.90 9.99
C GLY A 35 1.67 -10.76 10.87
N LEU A 36 1.07 -9.73 10.28
CA LEU A 36 0.48 -8.60 11.00
C LEU A 36 -0.74 -9.01 11.84
N PHE A 37 -1.54 -9.96 11.34
CA PHE A 37 -2.66 -10.53 12.08
C PHE A 37 -2.22 -11.48 13.21
N GLY A 38 -1.00 -12.02 13.17
CA GLY A 38 -0.56 -13.11 14.03
C GLY A 38 -1.26 -14.44 13.74
N ALA A 39 -1.89 -14.59 12.57
CA ALA A 39 -2.62 -15.77 12.13
C ALA A 39 -2.64 -15.85 10.60
N ALA A 40 -2.90 -17.05 10.06
CA ALA A 40 -3.08 -17.19 8.62
C ALA A 40 -4.25 -16.33 8.11
N LEU A 41 -4.04 -15.60 7.02
CA LEU A 41 -5.11 -14.85 6.38
C LEU A 41 -6.15 -15.82 5.81
N GLU A 42 -7.38 -15.70 6.26
CA GLU A 42 -8.50 -16.47 5.72
C GLU A 42 -8.87 -15.94 4.34
N VAL A 43 -8.89 -16.81 3.34
CA VAL A 43 -9.15 -16.46 1.94
C VAL A 43 -10.26 -17.31 1.34
N VAL A 44 -10.97 -16.73 0.39
CA VAL A 44 -11.92 -17.42 -0.50
C VAL A 44 -11.49 -17.25 -1.95
N ARG A 45 -11.92 -18.15 -2.82
CA ARG A 45 -11.65 -18.04 -4.25
C ARG A 45 -12.80 -17.38 -4.97
N THR A 46 -12.48 -16.44 -5.85
CA THR A 46 -13.48 -15.81 -6.72
C THR A 46 -14.06 -16.84 -7.71
N PRO A 47 -15.38 -16.73 -8.07
CA PRO A 47 -16.07 -17.77 -8.81
C PRO A 47 -15.64 -17.90 -10.28
N ARG A 48 -15.15 -16.84 -10.91
CA ARG A 48 -14.80 -16.86 -12.35
C ARG A 48 -13.37 -17.26 -12.62
N HIS A 49 -12.44 -16.67 -11.89
CA HIS A 49 -11.01 -16.80 -12.14
C HIS A 49 -10.27 -17.54 -11.03
N GLY A 50 -10.94 -17.89 -9.93
CA GLY A 50 -10.35 -18.63 -8.83
C GLY A 50 -9.28 -17.84 -8.05
N ILE A 51 -9.32 -16.50 -8.11
CA ILE A 51 -8.37 -15.63 -7.42
C ILE A 51 -8.62 -15.70 -5.92
N ALA A 52 -7.57 -15.93 -5.14
CA ALA A 52 -7.66 -15.92 -3.69
C ALA A 52 -7.75 -14.48 -3.18
N VAL A 53 -8.85 -14.16 -2.48
CA VAL A 53 -9.13 -12.85 -1.89
C VAL A 53 -9.46 -13.00 -0.40
N PRO A 54 -9.28 -11.95 0.44
CA PRO A 54 -9.68 -12.02 1.84
C PRO A 54 -11.14 -12.42 2.02
N ALA A 55 -11.42 -13.40 2.89
CA ALA A 55 -12.75 -13.96 3.09
C ALA A 55 -13.77 -12.93 3.64
N TYR A 56 -13.27 -11.93 4.36
CA TYR A 56 -14.08 -10.90 5.03
C TYR A 56 -14.03 -9.54 4.31
N ALA A 57 -13.64 -9.50 3.03
CA ALA A 57 -13.76 -8.31 2.22
C ALA A 57 -15.23 -7.88 2.09
N GLU A 58 -15.49 -6.58 2.12
CA GLU A 58 -16.86 -6.06 2.00
C GLU A 58 -17.38 -6.21 0.57
N TYR A 59 -16.53 -5.85 -0.42
CA TYR A 59 -16.80 -6.06 -1.84
C TYR A 59 -15.56 -6.62 -2.55
N VAL A 60 -15.81 -7.41 -3.58
CA VAL A 60 -14.77 -7.86 -4.52
C VAL A 60 -15.28 -7.66 -5.93
N LEU A 61 -14.59 -6.86 -6.71
CA LEU A 61 -14.81 -6.70 -8.14
C LEU A 61 -13.88 -7.66 -8.87
N GLU A 62 -14.42 -8.67 -9.52
CA GLU A 62 -13.64 -9.64 -10.28
C GLU A 62 -13.72 -9.35 -11.77
N GLY A 63 -12.61 -9.39 -12.47
CA GLY A 63 -12.57 -9.06 -13.89
C GLY A 63 -11.22 -9.31 -14.53
N VAL A 64 -10.95 -8.55 -15.59
CA VAL A 64 -9.71 -8.65 -16.35
C VAL A 64 -9.14 -7.27 -16.65
N ILE A 65 -7.82 -7.18 -16.67
CA ILE A 65 -7.07 -6.02 -17.14
C ILE A 65 -6.52 -6.37 -18.52
N ASP A 66 -6.89 -5.59 -19.54
CA ASP A 66 -6.29 -5.71 -20.86
C ASP A 66 -5.11 -4.73 -20.97
N PRO A 67 -3.87 -5.23 -21.18
CA PRO A 67 -2.70 -4.37 -21.26
C PRO A 67 -2.67 -3.50 -22.53
N THR A 68 -3.49 -3.81 -23.53
CA THR A 68 -3.57 -3.10 -24.80
C THR A 68 -4.66 -2.03 -24.82
N GLU A 69 -5.65 -2.13 -23.93
CA GLU A 69 -6.75 -1.19 -23.82
C GLU A 69 -6.42 -0.08 -22.81
N LYS A 70 -6.56 1.15 -23.24
CA LYS A 70 -6.27 2.34 -22.44
C LYS A 70 -7.47 3.25 -22.39
N VAL A 71 -7.73 3.81 -21.21
CA VAL A 71 -8.81 4.78 -20.98
C VAL A 71 -8.26 6.01 -20.26
N ASP A 72 -8.95 7.13 -20.42
CA ASP A 72 -8.63 8.35 -19.70
C ASP A 72 -8.81 8.17 -18.20
N GLU A 73 -7.85 8.66 -17.44
CA GLU A 73 -7.87 8.67 -15.97
C GLU A 73 -7.54 10.07 -15.44
N GLY A 74 -8.18 10.43 -14.33
CA GLY A 74 -7.96 11.70 -13.66
C GLY A 74 -8.61 12.90 -14.36
N PRO A 75 -8.30 14.13 -13.91
CA PRO A 75 -7.42 14.41 -12.76
C PRO A 75 -8.08 14.07 -11.42
N PHE A 76 -7.25 13.74 -10.40
CA PHE A 76 -7.72 13.48 -9.02
C PHE A 76 -6.68 13.98 -8.01
N GLY A 77 -7.10 14.13 -6.76
CA GLY A 77 -6.24 14.62 -5.68
C GLY A 77 -5.16 13.62 -5.30
N GLU A 78 -3.92 14.09 -5.19
CA GLU A 78 -2.75 13.31 -4.82
C GLU A 78 -2.36 13.53 -3.35
N PHE A 79 -1.60 12.58 -2.78
CA PHE A 79 -1.09 12.67 -1.40
C PHE A 79 -0.21 13.91 -1.17
N THR A 80 0.36 14.48 -2.21
CA THR A 80 1.15 15.71 -2.18
C THR A 80 0.33 16.97 -1.91
N GLY A 81 -1.01 16.91 -1.97
CA GLY A 81 -1.92 18.04 -1.89
C GLY A 81 -2.19 18.74 -3.23
N TYR A 82 -1.64 18.21 -4.31
CA TYR A 82 -1.90 18.65 -5.68
C TYR A 82 -2.81 17.68 -6.41
N SER A 83 -3.33 18.08 -7.55
CA SER A 83 -4.05 17.17 -8.44
C SER A 83 -3.09 16.50 -9.41
N SER A 84 -3.37 15.23 -9.74
CA SER A 84 -2.71 14.55 -10.86
C SER A 84 -3.04 15.23 -12.18
N ASN A 85 -2.17 15.06 -13.15
CA ASN A 85 -2.50 15.38 -14.54
C ASN A 85 -3.47 14.31 -15.09
N ARG A 86 -4.21 14.68 -16.13
CA ARG A 86 -4.95 13.70 -16.92
C ARG A 86 -3.97 12.74 -17.58
N SER A 87 -4.23 11.43 -17.46
CA SER A 87 -3.41 10.37 -18.01
C SER A 87 -4.27 9.30 -18.67
N THR A 88 -3.64 8.28 -19.23
CA THR A 88 -4.33 7.08 -19.73
C THR A 88 -3.77 5.85 -19.02
N ASN A 89 -4.66 5.00 -18.53
CA ASN A 89 -4.31 3.76 -17.84
C ASN A 89 -5.03 2.55 -18.40
N ASN A 90 -4.58 1.37 -18.00
CA ASN A 90 -5.20 0.12 -18.43
C ASN A 90 -6.63 0.03 -17.89
N LEU A 91 -7.54 -0.40 -18.74
CA LEU A 91 -8.93 -0.65 -18.34
C LEU A 91 -9.02 -1.94 -17.51
N PHE A 92 -9.70 -1.85 -16.37
CA PHE A 92 -10.18 -3.02 -15.62
C PHE A 92 -11.65 -3.27 -15.96
N SER A 93 -11.93 -4.33 -16.71
CA SER A 93 -13.27 -4.71 -17.10
C SER A 93 -13.89 -5.63 -16.05
N VAL A 94 -14.82 -5.10 -15.25
CA VAL A 94 -15.52 -5.84 -14.21
C VAL A 94 -16.47 -6.86 -14.83
N GLN A 95 -16.36 -8.11 -14.40
CA GLN A 95 -17.17 -9.23 -14.90
C GLN A 95 -18.13 -9.80 -13.84
N SER A 96 -17.80 -9.65 -12.56
CA SER A 96 -18.67 -9.96 -11.45
C SER A 96 -18.37 -9.11 -10.22
N ILE A 97 -19.40 -8.92 -9.39
CA ILE A 97 -19.31 -8.19 -8.13
C ILE A 97 -19.78 -9.13 -7.03
N LEU A 98 -18.90 -9.43 -6.08
CA LEU A 98 -19.24 -10.15 -4.87
C LEU A 98 -19.34 -9.16 -3.72
N ARG A 99 -20.21 -9.44 -2.78
CA ARG A 99 -20.37 -8.64 -1.57
C ARG A 99 -20.76 -9.50 -0.37
N ARG A 100 -20.40 -9.06 0.80
CA ARG A 100 -20.97 -9.61 2.03
C ARG A 100 -22.46 -9.32 2.10
N ARG A 101 -23.21 -10.11 2.89
CA ARG A 101 -24.65 -9.92 3.06
C ARG A 101 -25.00 -8.53 3.61
N ASP A 102 -24.23 -8.09 4.59
CA ASP A 102 -24.32 -6.84 5.34
C ASP A 102 -23.08 -5.96 5.11
N ALA A 103 -22.67 -5.85 3.84
CA ALA A 103 -21.49 -5.11 3.44
C ALA A 103 -21.62 -3.62 3.77
N MET A 104 -20.53 -3.05 4.29
CA MET A 104 -20.34 -1.62 4.46
C MET A 104 -19.29 -1.12 3.48
N LEU A 105 -19.49 0.07 2.92
CA LEU A 105 -18.45 0.72 2.13
C LEU A 105 -17.40 1.30 3.09
N VAL A 106 -16.19 0.77 3.00
CA VAL A 106 -15.01 1.30 3.68
C VAL A 106 -14.05 1.80 2.63
N ASP A 107 -13.65 3.05 2.74
CA ASP A 107 -12.73 3.69 1.80
C ASP A 107 -11.73 4.55 2.54
N VAL A 108 -10.64 4.87 1.87
CA VAL A 108 -9.62 5.83 2.34
C VAL A 108 -9.78 7.10 1.52
N LEU A 109 -10.00 8.22 2.20
CA LEU A 109 -10.11 9.51 1.52
C LEU A 109 -8.78 9.82 0.82
N GLY A 110 -8.79 9.77 -0.51
CA GLY A 110 -7.63 10.04 -1.35
C GLY A 110 -7.12 11.48 -1.20
N GLY A 111 -5.89 11.71 -1.63
CA GLY A 111 -5.26 13.01 -1.53
C GLY A 111 -4.48 13.24 -0.24
N ASN A 112 -4.35 14.49 0.18
CA ASN A 112 -3.62 14.87 1.40
C ASN A 112 -4.50 14.73 2.65
N SER A 113 -4.96 13.51 2.90
CA SER A 113 -5.74 13.16 4.08
C SER A 113 -4.89 12.41 5.11
N ALA A 114 -5.30 12.46 6.39
CA ALA A 114 -4.56 11.79 7.45
C ALA A 114 -4.51 10.27 7.27
N GLU A 115 -5.61 9.65 6.85
CA GLU A 115 -5.69 8.22 6.62
C GLU A 115 -4.82 7.77 5.44
N HIS A 116 -4.83 8.50 4.31
CA HIS A 116 -4.00 8.19 3.16
C HIS A 116 -2.51 8.32 3.50
N LEU A 117 -2.13 9.44 4.13
CA LEU A 117 -0.75 9.65 4.54
C LEU A 117 -0.27 8.60 5.56
N ASN A 118 -1.11 8.24 6.53
CA ASN A 118 -0.77 7.22 7.53
C ASN A 118 -0.63 5.83 6.93
N LEU A 119 -1.50 5.46 5.99
CA LEU A 119 -1.43 4.17 5.30
C LEU A 119 -0.10 4.01 4.54
N GLY A 120 0.35 5.06 3.85
CA GLY A 120 1.64 5.05 3.16
C GLY A 120 2.85 5.20 4.10
N ARG A 121 2.69 5.94 5.21
CA ARG A 121 3.77 6.24 6.15
C ARG A 121 4.26 5.03 6.92
N VAL A 122 3.34 4.28 7.53
CA VAL A 122 3.68 3.19 8.45
C VAL A 122 4.63 2.15 7.82
N PRO A 123 4.34 1.56 6.65
CA PRO A 123 5.26 0.62 6.04
C PRO A 123 6.58 1.28 5.59
N ARG A 124 6.55 2.54 5.15
CA ARG A 124 7.77 3.27 4.75
C ARG A 124 8.72 3.55 5.91
N GLU A 125 8.19 3.91 7.08
CA GLU A 125 9.00 4.13 8.28
C GLU A 125 9.73 2.85 8.68
N SER A 126 9.05 1.72 8.70
CA SER A 126 9.63 0.41 9.01
C SER A 126 10.73 0.03 8.01
N GLU A 127 10.45 0.12 6.71
CA GLU A 127 11.41 -0.18 5.65
C GLU A 127 12.67 0.70 5.76
N MET A 128 12.47 2.01 5.99
CA MET A 128 13.58 2.96 6.07
C MET A 128 14.45 2.73 7.31
N VAL A 129 13.84 2.42 8.46
CA VAL A 129 14.60 2.08 9.68
C VAL A 129 15.51 0.89 9.42
N GLU A 130 15.01 -0.18 8.82
CA GLU A 130 15.79 -1.38 8.55
C GLU A 130 16.93 -1.10 7.58
N LYS A 131 16.65 -0.46 6.45
CA LYS A 131 17.68 -0.10 5.45
C LYS A 131 18.78 0.81 6.00
N LEU A 132 18.41 1.79 6.82
CA LEU A 132 19.40 2.68 7.42
C LEU A 132 20.24 1.94 8.48
N LYS A 133 19.63 1.03 9.26
CA LYS A 133 20.36 0.23 10.27
C LYS A 133 21.40 -0.70 9.66
N GLU A 134 21.20 -1.20 8.46
CA GLU A 134 22.20 -2.00 7.75
C GLU A 134 23.55 -1.28 7.60
N ARG A 135 23.50 0.05 7.39
CA ARG A 135 24.70 0.89 7.21
C ARG A 135 25.10 1.62 8.48
N LEU A 136 24.13 2.03 9.28
CA LEU A 136 24.31 2.86 10.49
C LEU A 136 23.45 2.28 11.63
N PRO A 137 24.02 1.32 12.39
CA PRO A 137 23.31 0.68 13.52
C PRO A 137 22.87 1.65 14.62
N SER A 138 23.42 2.87 14.64
CA SER A 138 23.03 3.94 15.58
C SER A 138 21.64 4.52 15.32
N VAL A 139 21.03 4.28 14.16
CA VAL A 139 19.65 4.70 13.87
C VAL A 139 18.67 3.98 14.76
N THR A 140 17.78 4.74 15.40
CA THR A 140 16.77 4.20 16.34
C THR A 140 15.35 4.30 15.81
N ALA A 141 15.02 5.34 15.06
CA ALA A 141 13.70 5.56 14.49
C ALA A 141 13.76 6.44 13.24
N VAL A 142 12.74 6.31 12.40
CA VAL A 142 12.45 7.22 11.30
C VAL A 142 11.00 7.67 11.42
N HIS A 143 10.72 8.93 11.13
CA HIS A 143 9.38 9.47 11.11
C HIS A 143 9.16 10.38 9.89
N TYR A 144 8.09 10.14 9.15
CA TYR A 144 7.61 10.99 8.07
C TYR A 144 6.48 11.87 8.58
N PRO A 145 6.70 13.18 8.81
CA PRO A 145 5.64 14.07 9.30
C PRO A 145 4.57 14.28 8.20
N SER A 146 3.31 14.36 8.59
CA SER A 146 2.20 14.59 7.65
C SER A 146 2.37 15.89 6.86
N SER A 147 2.94 16.94 7.48
CA SER A 147 3.23 18.21 6.81
C SER A 147 4.27 18.10 5.68
N GLY A 148 5.07 17.04 5.66
CA GLY A 148 6.09 16.79 4.65
C GLY A 148 5.62 15.87 3.52
N THR A 149 4.39 15.38 3.57
CA THR A 149 3.76 14.53 2.53
C THR A 149 4.69 13.43 2.01
N HIS A 150 5.40 12.75 2.90
CA HIS A 150 6.41 11.71 2.64
C HIS A 150 7.70 12.16 1.91
N PHE A 151 7.91 13.47 1.70
CA PHE A 151 9.16 14.01 1.16
C PHE A 151 10.16 14.43 2.24
N HIS A 152 9.70 14.59 3.48
CA HIS A 152 10.56 14.88 4.62
C HIS A 152 10.62 13.67 5.55
N ALA A 153 11.82 13.37 6.06
CA ALA A 153 12.03 12.33 7.04
C ALA A 153 12.84 12.88 8.24
N TYR A 154 12.38 12.60 9.45
CA TYR A 154 13.15 12.79 10.67
C TYR A 154 13.78 11.45 11.03
N VAL A 155 15.11 11.44 11.20
CA VAL A 155 15.85 10.24 11.59
C VAL A 155 16.42 10.45 12.99
N ALA A 156 15.99 9.64 13.93
CA ALA A 156 16.55 9.61 15.27
C ALA A 156 17.73 8.63 15.31
N LEU A 157 18.84 9.07 15.90
CA LEU A 157 20.01 8.23 16.08
C LEU A 157 20.61 8.40 17.48
N ARG A 158 21.21 7.32 17.99
CA ARG A 158 22.09 7.36 19.14
C ARG A 158 23.51 7.51 18.61
N GLN A 159 23.93 8.75 18.38
CA GLN A 159 25.24 9.03 17.79
C GLN A 159 26.38 8.40 18.61
N ALA A 160 27.14 7.52 17.97
CA ALA A 160 28.29 6.87 18.56
C ALA A 160 29.60 7.51 18.10
N ARG A 161 29.62 8.14 16.91
CA ARG A 161 30.81 8.76 16.32
C ARG A 161 30.48 10.12 15.72
N PRO A 162 31.42 11.08 15.70
CA PRO A 162 31.26 12.33 14.97
C PRO A 162 31.01 12.08 13.47
N GLY A 163 30.07 12.81 12.89
CA GLY A 163 29.76 12.75 11.46
C GLY A 163 28.67 11.75 11.02
N GLU A 164 28.19 10.87 11.90
CA GLU A 164 27.12 9.91 11.55
C GLU A 164 25.84 10.58 11.03
N ALA A 165 25.43 11.70 11.63
CA ALA A 165 24.26 12.45 11.15
C ALA A 165 24.44 12.92 9.70
N ARG A 166 25.64 13.38 9.33
CA ARG A 166 25.95 13.78 7.96
C ARG A 166 25.95 12.59 6.99
N GLN A 167 26.41 11.41 7.43
CA GLN A 167 26.36 10.20 6.61
C GLN A 167 24.93 9.79 6.28
N ILE A 168 23.99 9.93 7.24
CA ILE A 168 22.57 9.65 6.99
C ILE A 168 21.97 10.62 5.94
N MET A 169 22.35 11.90 5.98
CA MET A 169 21.84 12.89 5.04
C MET A 169 22.37 12.70 3.61
N LEU A 170 23.50 12.05 3.44
CA LEU A 170 24.18 11.91 2.14
C LEU A 170 24.06 10.50 1.53
N GLY A 171 23.57 9.54 2.28
CA GLY A 171 23.46 8.12 1.88
C GLY A 171 22.12 7.57 1.76
#